data_a804c62d1a7e741a09aaaba8fe51dec4
#
_entry.id   a804c62d1a7e741a09aaaba8fe51dec4
#
_cell.length_a   1.000
_cell.length_b   1.000
_cell.length_c   1.000
_cell.angle_alpha   90.00
_cell.angle_beta   90.00
_cell.angle_gamma   90.00
#
_symmetry.space_group_name_H-M   'P 1'
#
loop_
_entity.id
_entity.type
_entity.pdbx_description
1 polymer ?
#
loop_
_entity_poly.entity_id
_entity_poly.type
_entity_poly.pdbx_seq_one_letter_code
_entity_poly.pdbx_strand_id
1 'polypeptide(L)'
;MTHHASTTRRQLFGSIGGVAIAGFFGAVTLRGGRLDAEGGLGFLDDSASAIEPAVRTRIDDQLVFPVLPGPGLTVLDNFGGFSVSQGSCSHRGIDIFPTDDDVPRVLVSCIDGVVEGQRFLAGSQGNAWVLQDGAGVSYRYHHIGEFEPGLEVGSVVRRGDVLGTMGSTGNANYPHLHFEVRFDGASSASAVDPLPLLAVPSLNTTVGPPSGCDP
;
A
#
# COMPACT_ATOMS: atom_id res chain seq x y z
N MET A 1 -15.16 57.13 -37.45
CA MET A 1 -13.89 57.72 -36.98
C MET A 1 -13.63 57.19 -35.62
N THR A 2 -12.93 56.09 -35.52
CA THR A 2 -12.58 55.49 -34.25
C THR A 2 -11.20 54.86 -34.36
N HIS A 3 -10.28 55.36 -33.58
CA HIS A 3 -8.89 54.94 -33.53
C HIS A 3 -8.71 53.64 -32.71
N HIS A 4 -8.08 52.67 -33.34
CA HIS A 4 -7.49 51.51 -32.68
C HIS A 4 -6.19 51.90 -31.96
N ALA A 5 -6.08 51.58 -30.69
CA ALA A 5 -4.82 51.56 -29.97
C ALA A 5 -4.41 50.11 -29.71
N SER A 6 -3.34 49.70 -30.40
CA SER A 6 -2.64 48.43 -30.18
C SER A 6 -1.62 48.58 -29.04
N THR A 7 -1.76 47.80 -27.98
CA THR A 7 -0.78 47.75 -26.91
C THR A 7 0.01 46.49 -27.01
N THR A 8 1.23 46.59 -27.47
CA THR A 8 2.23 45.51 -27.55
C THR A 8 2.80 45.25 -26.17
N ARG A 9 2.54 44.08 -25.62
CA ARG A 9 3.18 43.59 -24.38
C ARG A 9 4.52 42.97 -24.72
N ARG A 10 5.60 43.60 -24.26
CA ARG A 10 6.97 43.08 -24.26
C ARG A 10 7.08 41.86 -23.33
N GLN A 11 7.56 40.75 -23.87
CA GLN A 11 8.01 39.61 -23.10
C GLN A 11 9.40 39.92 -22.51
N LEU A 12 9.48 39.89 -21.20
CA LEU A 12 10.74 39.85 -20.46
C LEU A 12 11.15 38.39 -20.29
N PHE A 13 12.18 37.96 -20.97
CA PHE A 13 12.88 36.70 -20.68
C PHE A 13 13.73 36.93 -19.44
N GLY A 14 13.30 36.33 -18.32
CA GLY A 14 14.12 36.14 -17.12
C GLY A 14 14.75 34.77 -17.17
N SER A 15 16.05 34.71 -17.41
CA SER A 15 16.85 33.49 -17.20
C SER A 15 16.99 33.20 -15.72
N ILE A 16 16.41 32.08 -15.29
CA ILE A 16 16.66 31.56 -13.94
C ILE A 16 17.65 30.39 -14.07
N GLY A 17 18.79 30.60 -13.39
CA GLY A 17 19.93 29.71 -13.40
C GLY A 17 19.57 28.29 -12.90
N GLY A 18 20.12 27.32 -13.59
CA GLY A 18 20.01 25.92 -13.22
C GLY A 18 20.72 25.65 -11.88
N VAL A 19 19.98 25.13 -10.92
CA VAL A 19 20.55 24.48 -9.74
C VAL A 19 20.83 23.03 -10.11
N ALA A 20 22.09 22.68 -10.28
CA ALA A 20 22.54 21.31 -10.43
C ALA A 20 22.41 20.63 -9.08
N ILE A 21 21.46 19.70 -8.94
CA ILE A 21 21.42 18.78 -7.80
C ILE A 21 22.41 17.66 -8.11
N ALA A 22 23.57 17.73 -7.46
CA ALA A 22 24.55 16.64 -7.47
C ALA A 22 23.97 15.46 -6.70
N GLY A 23 23.58 14.41 -7.43
CA GLY A 23 23.20 13.14 -6.85
C GLY A 23 24.41 12.48 -6.18
N PHE A 24 24.35 12.30 -4.87
CA PHE A 24 25.29 11.47 -4.14
C PHE A 24 24.98 9.99 -4.45
N PHE A 25 25.64 9.44 -5.45
CA PHE A 25 25.76 7.99 -5.59
C PHE A 25 26.81 7.52 -4.59
N GLY A 26 26.36 7.03 -3.45
CA GLY A 26 27.22 6.32 -2.52
C GLY A 26 27.67 5.01 -3.17
N ALA A 27 28.95 4.94 -3.54
CA ALA A 27 29.58 3.70 -3.99
C ALA A 27 29.61 2.71 -2.80
N VAL A 28 28.82 1.65 -2.88
CA VAL A 28 28.93 0.52 -1.97
C VAL A 28 30.19 -0.24 -2.37
N THR A 29 31.26 -0.05 -1.65
CA THR A 29 32.48 -0.86 -1.78
C THR A 29 32.21 -2.20 -1.11
N LEU A 30 31.99 -3.25 -1.90
CA LEU A 30 32.00 -4.62 -1.42
C LEU A 30 33.41 -4.98 -0.97
N ARG A 31 33.63 -4.98 0.32
CA ARG A 31 34.86 -5.50 0.92
C ARG A 31 34.82 -7.03 0.83
N GLY A 32 35.86 -7.58 0.23
CA GLY A 32 36.05 -8.96 -0.15
C GLY A 32 35.68 -9.97 0.92
N GLY A 33 34.87 -10.93 0.52
CA GLY A 33 34.64 -12.15 1.26
C GLY A 33 35.91 -12.99 1.32
N ARG A 34 36.20 -13.49 2.51
CA ARG A 34 37.24 -14.44 2.80
C ARG A 34 36.84 -15.77 2.14
N LEU A 35 37.68 -16.30 1.28
CA LEU A 35 37.53 -17.64 0.73
C LEU A 35 37.91 -18.63 1.81
N ASP A 36 36.97 -19.38 2.33
CA ASP A 36 37.23 -20.55 3.13
C ASP A 36 37.53 -21.71 2.21
N ALA A 37 38.67 -22.37 2.51
CA ALA A 37 39.22 -23.44 1.69
C ALA A 37 38.46 -24.77 1.94
N GLU A 38 37.27 -24.91 1.35
CA GLU A 38 36.75 -26.23 1.03
C GLU A 38 35.82 -26.09 -0.19
N GLY A 39 36.26 -26.61 -1.31
CA GLY A 39 35.58 -26.53 -2.60
C GLY A 39 34.30 -27.34 -2.66
N GLY A 40 33.20 -26.68 -2.44
CA GLY A 40 31.88 -27.19 -2.70
C GLY A 40 31.05 -26.07 -3.34
N LEU A 41 30.79 -26.14 -4.65
CA LEU A 41 29.77 -25.40 -5.34
C LEU A 41 28.40 -25.91 -4.87
N GLY A 42 28.00 -25.50 -3.66
CA GLY A 42 26.64 -25.59 -3.21
C GLY A 42 25.89 -24.33 -3.68
N PHE A 43 25.15 -24.43 -4.75
CA PHE A 43 24.09 -23.50 -5.04
C PHE A 43 23.03 -23.69 -3.98
N LEU A 44 23.18 -23.02 -2.85
CA LEU A 44 22.12 -22.87 -1.88
C LEU A 44 21.23 -21.74 -2.38
N ASP A 45 20.07 -22.14 -2.85
CA ASP A 45 18.90 -21.29 -3.11
C ASP A 45 18.35 -20.79 -1.75
N ASP A 46 19.16 -20.01 -1.05
CA ASP A 46 18.83 -19.45 0.27
C ASP A 46 18.65 -17.92 0.21
N SER A 47 18.67 -17.36 -1.01
CA SER A 47 18.50 -15.92 -1.20
C SER A 47 17.07 -15.44 -0.95
N ALA A 48 16.07 -16.30 -1.11
CA ALA A 48 14.68 -15.94 -0.85
C ALA A 48 14.36 -15.88 0.65
N SER A 49 14.90 -16.81 1.45
CA SER A 49 14.65 -16.85 2.89
C SER A 49 15.40 -15.76 3.68
N ALA A 50 16.53 -15.26 3.15
CA ALA A 50 17.32 -14.21 3.80
C ALA A 50 16.75 -12.79 3.58
N ILE A 51 15.98 -12.59 2.50
CA ILE A 51 15.36 -11.29 2.19
C ILE A 51 14.11 -11.09 3.03
N GLU A 52 13.32 -12.14 3.28
CA GLU A 52 12.07 -12.05 4.04
C GLU A 52 12.21 -11.46 5.46
N PRO A 53 13.15 -11.90 6.31
CA PRO A 53 13.29 -11.33 7.65
C PRO A 53 13.69 -9.87 7.65
N ALA A 54 14.59 -9.47 6.74
CA ALA A 54 15.06 -8.08 6.65
C ALA A 54 13.97 -7.14 6.10
N VAL A 55 13.13 -7.63 5.19
CA VAL A 55 11.97 -6.88 4.68
C VAL A 55 10.88 -6.82 5.74
N ARG A 56 10.59 -7.92 6.44
CA ARG A 56 9.65 -7.93 7.57
C ARG A 56 10.04 -6.91 8.63
N THR A 57 11.29 -6.93 9.12
CA THR A 57 11.77 -5.96 10.13
C THR A 57 11.59 -4.52 9.67
N ARG A 58 11.82 -4.23 8.38
CA ARG A 58 11.60 -2.88 7.82
C ARG A 58 10.15 -2.48 7.71
N ILE A 59 9.24 -3.44 7.52
CA ILE A 59 7.81 -3.19 7.44
C ILE A 59 7.22 -3.07 8.84
N ASP A 60 7.57 -3.96 9.77
CA ASP A 60 7.09 -3.99 11.16
C ASP A 60 7.32 -2.65 11.89
N ASP A 61 8.45 -2.01 11.63
CA ASP A 61 8.79 -0.72 12.27
C ASP A 61 8.04 0.47 11.66
N GLN A 62 7.24 0.28 10.58
CA GLN A 62 6.79 1.42 9.78
C GLN A 62 5.31 1.41 9.36
N LEU A 63 4.58 0.30 9.44
CA LEU A 63 3.18 0.27 9.01
C LEU A 63 2.25 0.88 10.06
N VAL A 64 1.55 1.93 9.65
CA VAL A 64 0.42 2.47 10.39
C VAL A 64 -0.82 1.64 10.07
N PHE A 65 -1.71 1.48 11.03
CA PHE A 65 -2.98 0.80 10.80
C PHE A 65 -3.80 1.56 9.74
N PRO A 66 -4.32 0.88 8.70
CA PRO A 66 -4.84 1.54 7.49
C PRO A 66 -6.21 2.20 7.65
N VAL A 67 -6.79 2.15 8.84
CA VAL A 67 -8.06 2.76 9.21
C VAL A 67 -7.85 3.68 10.40
N LEU A 68 -8.36 4.91 10.34
CA LEU A 68 -8.29 5.80 11.51
C LEU A 68 -8.97 5.16 12.72
N PRO A 69 -8.33 5.21 13.90
CA PRO A 69 -8.95 4.77 15.13
C PRO A 69 -10.28 5.47 15.35
N GLY A 70 -11.30 4.70 15.69
CA GLY A 70 -12.65 5.22 15.91
C GLY A 70 -13.48 4.22 16.74
N PRO A 71 -14.80 4.42 16.83
CA PRO A 71 -15.65 3.45 17.51
C PRO A 71 -15.58 2.12 16.78
N GLY A 72 -15.15 1.09 17.45
CA GLY A 72 -15.19 -0.33 17.12
C GLY A 72 -14.75 -0.77 15.72
N LEU A 73 -13.70 -1.57 15.67
CA LEU A 73 -13.26 -2.27 14.47
C LEU A 73 -13.09 -3.77 14.78
N THR A 74 -13.40 -4.61 13.80
CA THR A 74 -13.06 -6.04 13.83
C THR A 74 -12.11 -6.34 12.68
N VAL A 75 -10.92 -6.82 13.01
CA VAL A 75 -9.94 -7.32 12.04
C VAL A 75 -10.11 -8.82 11.95
N LEU A 76 -10.35 -9.35 10.76
CA LEU A 76 -10.37 -10.78 10.55
C LEU A 76 -8.97 -11.29 10.23
N ASP A 77 -8.58 -12.35 10.93
CA ASP A 77 -7.37 -13.12 10.62
C ASP A 77 -7.74 -14.18 9.57
N ASN A 78 -7.91 -13.71 8.32
CA ASN A 78 -8.46 -14.51 7.24
C ASN A 78 -7.57 -14.55 5.97
N PHE A 79 -6.28 -14.22 6.11
CA PHE A 79 -5.32 -14.41 5.02
C PHE A 79 -5.23 -15.89 4.63
N GLY A 80 -5.26 -16.19 3.33
CA GLY A 80 -5.29 -17.56 2.81
C GLY A 80 -6.62 -18.28 2.99
N GLY A 81 -7.60 -17.65 3.66
CA GLY A 81 -8.93 -18.18 3.88
C GLY A 81 -9.79 -18.27 2.62
N PHE A 82 -11.04 -18.68 2.80
CA PHE A 82 -11.98 -18.81 1.68
C PHE A 82 -12.36 -17.44 1.11
N SER A 83 -12.09 -17.24 -0.17
CA SER A 83 -12.50 -16.05 -0.91
C SER A 83 -13.79 -16.30 -1.66
N VAL A 84 -14.86 -15.60 -1.28
CA VAL A 84 -16.17 -15.69 -1.95
C VAL A 84 -16.06 -15.31 -3.42
N SER A 85 -15.25 -14.30 -3.74
CA SER A 85 -15.06 -13.82 -5.11
C SER A 85 -14.36 -14.81 -6.02
N GLN A 86 -13.53 -15.70 -5.45
CA GLN A 86 -12.76 -16.70 -6.19
C GLN A 86 -13.31 -18.11 -6.02
N GLY A 87 -14.22 -18.33 -5.06
CA GLY A 87 -14.76 -19.65 -4.76
C GLY A 87 -13.72 -20.67 -4.29
N SER A 88 -12.63 -20.19 -3.70
CA SER A 88 -11.48 -21.00 -3.29
C SER A 88 -10.76 -20.40 -2.10
N CYS A 89 -9.90 -21.20 -1.47
CA CYS A 89 -9.00 -20.78 -0.40
C CYS A 89 -7.83 -19.95 -0.95
N SER A 90 -8.10 -18.70 -1.23
CA SER A 90 -7.16 -17.80 -1.93
C SER A 90 -7.31 -16.35 -1.51
N HIS A 91 -7.82 -16.10 -0.32
CA HIS A 91 -7.93 -14.75 0.23
C HIS A 91 -6.52 -14.15 0.41
N ARG A 92 -6.27 -13.01 -0.22
CA ARG A 92 -4.90 -12.48 -0.37
C ARG A 92 -4.62 -11.28 0.50
N GLY A 93 -5.48 -11.00 1.44
CA GLY A 93 -5.37 -9.92 2.39
C GLY A 93 -6.08 -10.26 3.66
N ILE A 94 -6.35 -9.23 4.44
CA ILE A 94 -7.22 -9.30 5.61
C ILE A 94 -8.41 -8.38 5.42
N ASP A 95 -9.53 -8.68 6.08
CA ASP A 95 -10.70 -7.83 6.07
C ASP A 95 -10.86 -7.12 7.41
N ILE A 96 -11.10 -5.81 7.34
CA ILE A 96 -11.30 -4.94 8.50
C ILE A 96 -12.70 -4.35 8.42
N PHE A 97 -13.56 -4.75 9.37
CA PHE A 97 -14.96 -4.34 9.42
C PHE A 97 -15.19 -3.28 10.50
N PRO A 98 -16.10 -2.30 10.27
CA PRO A 98 -16.63 -1.50 11.34
C PRO A 98 -17.56 -2.35 12.20
N THR A 99 -17.61 -2.09 13.51
CA THR A 99 -18.65 -2.71 14.38
C THR A 99 -19.95 -1.91 14.38
N ASP A 100 -19.95 -0.76 13.71
CA ASP A 100 -21.07 0.15 13.57
C ASP A 100 -21.04 0.72 12.15
N ASP A 101 -22.03 0.41 11.35
CA ASP A 101 -22.10 0.76 9.93
C ASP A 101 -22.61 2.19 9.70
N ASP A 102 -23.13 2.87 10.74
CA ASP A 102 -23.72 4.19 10.61
C ASP A 102 -22.68 5.31 10.42
N VAL A 103 -21.41 5.03 10.72
CA VAL A 103 -20.33 6.02 10.61
C VAL A 103 -19.29 5.56 9.60
N PRO A 104 -19.09 6.27 8.48
CA PRO A 104 -18.02 5.96 7.54
C PRO A 104 -16.66 5.95 8.23
N ARG A 105 -15.88 4.91 7.98
CA ARG A 105 -14.50 4.80 8.48
C ARG A 105 -13.55 5.43 7.48
N VAL A 106 -12.67 6.27 7.98
CA VAL A 106 -11.64 6.95 7.17
C VAL A 106 -10.46 6.00 6.96
N LEU A 107 -10.09 5.81 5.70
CA LEU A 107 -8.93 5.06 5.29
C LEU A 107 -7.73 5.99 5.22
N VAL A 108 -6.59 5.52 5.73
CA VAL A 108 -5.36 6.31 5.74
C VAL A 108 -4.19 5.50 5.19
N SER A 109 -3.19 6.20 4.67
CA SER A 109 -1.97 5.56 4.20
C SER A 109 -1.21 4.91 5.36
N CYS A 110 -0.90 3.62 5.21
CA CYS A 110 -0.06 2.88 6.16
C CYS A 110 1.44 3.15 5.98
N ILE A 111 1.83 3.83 4.90
CA ILE A 111 3.22 4.05 4.48
C ILE A 111 3.48 5.48 4.05
N ASP A 112 4.76 5.84 3.97
CA ASP A 112 5.24 6.93 3.13
C ASP A 112 5.52 6.33 1.73
N GLY A 113 4.95 6.93 0.67
CA GLY A 113 5.07 6.36 -0.67
C GLY A 113 4.36 7.17 -1.74
N VAL A 114 3.96 6.51 -2.80
CA VAL A 114 3.24 7.10 -3.92
C VAL A 114 1.97 6.31 -4.25
N VAL A 115 0.98 6.98 -4.78
CA VAL A 115 -0.18 6.34 -5.39
C VAL A 115 0.23 5.77 -6.73
N GLU A 116 0.39 4.45 -6.82
CA GLU A 116 0.77 3.74 -8.05
C GLU A 116 -0.43 3.52 -8.97
N GLY A 117 -1.60 3.33 -8.39
CA GLY A 117 -2.80 3.01 -9.17
C GLY A 117 -4.11 3.34 -8.48
N GLN A 118 -5.10 3.64 -9.30
CA GLN A 118 -6.49 3.84 -8.91
C GLN A 118 -7.39 2.93 -9.75
N ARG A 119 -8.42 2.35 -9.13
CA ARG A 119 -9.42 1.55 -9.82
C ARG A 119 -10.82 2.01 -9.44
N PHE A 120 -11.68 2.13 -10.46
CA PHE A 120 -13.07 2.49 -10.29
C PHE A 120 -13.95 1.29 -10.61
N LEU A 121 -14.77 0.83 -9.65
CA LEU A 121 -15.72 -0.27 -9.78
C LEU A 121 -15.14 -1.49 -10.53
N ALA A 122 -13.87 -1.78 -10.31
CA ALA A 122 -13.14 -2.81 -11.03
C ALA A 122 -13.47 -4.20 -10.50
N GLY A 123 -14.41 -4.89 -11.12
CA GLY A 123 -14.73 -6.29 -10.82
C GLY A 123 -15.01 -6.53 -9.33
N SER A 124 -14.44 -7.58 -8.77
CA SER A 124 -14.61 -7.94 -7.37
C SER A 124 -13.97 -6.94 -6.39
N GLN A 125 -12.96 -6.20 -6.81
CA GLN A 125 -12.20 -5.27 -5.97
C GLN A 125 -12.94 -3.96 -5.69
N GLY A 126 -13.90 -3.59 -6.56
CA GLY A 126 -14.59 -2.31 -6.49
C GLY A 126 -13.66 -1.13 -6.72
N ASN A 127 -13.91 -0.05 -6.01
CA ASN A 127 -13.00 1.09 -5.94
C ASN A 127 -11.77 0.70 -5.13
N ALA A 128 -10.59 1.03 -5.64
CA ALA A 128 -9.35 0.65 -4.96
C ALA A 128 -8.21 1.66 -5.18
N TRP A 129 -7.39 1.82 -4.16
CA TRP A 129 -6.07 2.43 -4.26
C TRP A 129 -4.98 1.35 -4.25
N VAL A 130 -3.92 1.58 -5.01
CA VAL A 130 -2.65 0.88 -4.90
C VAL A 130 -1.60 1.90 -4.53
N LEU A 131 -1.00 1.75 -3.36
CA LEU A 131 0.15 2.54 -2.93
C LEU A 131 1.42 1.72 -3.11
N GLN A 132 2.55 2.38 -3.30
CA GLN A 132 3.86 1.74 -3.38
C GLN A 132 4.87 2.52 -2.54
N ASP A 133 5.68 1.80 -1.76
CA ASP A 133 6.79 2.39 -1.02
C ASP A 133 8.07 2.47 -1.85
N GLY A 134 9.11 3.09 -1.27
CA GLY A 134 10.42 3.21 -1.92
C GLY A 134 11.17 1.88 -2.13
N ALA A 135 10.69 0.78 -1.57
CA ALA A 135 11.24 -0.57 -1.76
C ALA A 135 10.48 -1.36 -2.84
N GLY A 136 9.41 -0.79 -3.42
CA GLY A 136 8.59 -1.44 -4.43
C GLY A 136 7.50 -2.36 -3.88
N VAL A 137 7.27 -2.34 -2.55
CA VAL A 137 6.16 -3.08 -1.94
C VAL A 137 4.85 -2.34 -2.22
N SER A 138 3.84 -3.08 -2.68
CA SER A 138 2.50 -2.55 -2.96
C SER A 138 1.54 -2.81 -1.80
N TYR A 139 0.75 -1.79 -1.48
CA TYR A 139 -0.29 -1.80 -0.44
C TYR A 139 -1.62 -1.49 -1.10
N ARG A 140 -2.60 -2.40 -0.99
CA ARG A 140 -3.86 -2.33 -1.73
C ARG A 140 -5.04 -2.15 -0.79
N TYR A 141 -5.84 -1.14 -1.08
CA TYR A 141 -7.05 -0.78 -0.35
C TYR A 141 -8.23 -1.02 -1.27
N HIS A 142 -9.07 -2.00 -0.98
CA HIS A 142 -10.22 -2.36 -1.80
C HIS A 142 -11.53 -1.96 -1.14
N HIS A 143 -12.59 -2.00 -1.91
CA HIS A 143 -13.98 -1.68 -1.51
C HIS A 143 -14.18 -0.26 -1.02
N ILE A 144 -13.35 0.69 -1.48
CA ILE A 144 -13.44 2.11 -1.11
C ILE A 144 -14.82 2.65 -1.47
N GLY A 145 -15.44 3.39 -0.55
CA GLY A 145 -16.69 4.09 -0.79
C GLY A 145 -16.45 5.34 -1.62
N GLU A 146 -15.77 6.30 -1.05
CA GLU A 146 -15.39 7.54 -1.70
C GLU A 146 -13.88 7.73 -1.63
N PHE A 147 -13.30 8.17 -2.74
CA PHE A 147 -11.88 8.54 -2.79
C PHE A 147 -11.66 9.92 -2.18
N GLU A 148 -10.48 10.13 -1.58
CA GLU A 148 -10.08 11.46 -1.12
C GLU A 148 -10.01 12.43 -2.30
N PRO A 149 -10.72 13.59 -2.25
CA PRO A 149 -10.67 14.57 -3.31
C PRO A 149 -9.27 15.11 -3.56
N GLY A 150 -8.86 15.14 -4.82
CA GLY A 150 -7.54 15.63 -5.24
C GLY A 150 -6.39 14.63 -5.09
N LEU A 151 -6.65 13.44 -4.55
CA LEU A 151 -5.69 12.35 -4.59
C LEU A 151 -5.77 11.67 -5.96
N GLU A 152 -4.62 11.49 -6.62
CA GLU A 152 -4.52 10.91 -7.95
C GLU A 152 -3.29 10.02 -8.10
N VAL A 153 -3.22 9.24 -9.17
CA VAL A 153 -2.03 8.45 -9.49
C VAL A 153 -0.82 9.36 -9.67
N GLY A 154 0.27 9.04 -8.99
CA GLY A 154 1.48 9.86 -8.89
C GLY A 154 1.53 10.76 -7.66
N SER A 155 0.45 10.92 -6.91
CA SER A 155 0.47 11.67 -5.65
C SER A 155 1.41 11.02 -4.65
N VAL A 156 2.21 11.85 -3.98
CA VAL A 156 3.00 11.42 -2.82
C VAL A 156 2.09 11.40 -1.59
N VAL A 157 2.15 10.31 -0.83
CA VAL A 157 1.41 10.15 0.42
C VAL A 157 2.36 9.90 1.58
N ARG A 158 1.97 10.33 2.75
CA ARG A 158 2.64 10.06 4.02
C ARG A 158 1.76 9.19 4.89
N ARG A 159 2.37 8.49 5.81
CA ARG A 159 1.64 7.74 6.84
C ARG A 159 0.59 8.60 7.53
N GLY A 160 -0.64 8.12 7.56
CA GLY A 160 -1.77 8.83 8.14
C GLY A 160 -2.50 9.77 7.19
N ASP A 161 -1.99 10.03 5.97
CA ASP A 161 -2.72 10.83 4.98
C ASP A 161 -4.02 10.13 4.59
N VAL A 162 -5.09 10.89 4.47
CA VAL A 162 -6.41 10.37 4.11
C VAL A 162 -6.42 9.88 2.67
N LEU A 163 -6.97 8.69 2.47
CA LEU A 163 -7.14 8.05 1.17
C LEU A 163 -8.59 8.03 0.69
N GLY A 164 -9.53 8.22 1.61
CA GLY A 164 -10.96 8.16 1.36
C GLY A 164 -11.72 7.48 2.47
N THR A 165 -12.86 6.88 2.15
CA THR A 165 -13.72 6.20 3.11
C THR A 165 -13.88 4.71 2.80
N MET A 166 -14.04 3.92 3.85
CA MET A 166 -14.43 2.52 3.72
C MET A 166 -15.82 2.42 3.09
N GLY A 167 -16.04 1.42 2.24
CA GLY A 167 -17.31 1.19 1.57
C GLY A 167 -17.57 -0.27 1.28
N SER A 168 -18.53 -0.51 0.38
CA SER A 168 -18.94 -1.85 -0.06
C SER A 168 -18.97 -1.96 -1.59
N THR A 169 -18.10 -1.24 -2.28
CA THR A 169 -18.02 -1.30 -3.75
C THR A 169 -17.43 -2.63 -4.23
N GLY A 170 -17.77 -3.05 -5.43
CA GLY A 170 -17.35 -4.34 -5.99
C GLY A 170 -18.14 -5.52 -5.40
N ASN A 171 -17.45 -6.61 -5.09
CA ASN A 171 -18.08 -7.82 -4.53
C ASN A 171 -17.98 -7.82 -2.99
N ALA A 172 -18.56 -6.81 -2.37
CA ALA A 172 -18.63 -6.66 -0.92
C ALA A 172 -20.09 -6.52 -0.48
N ASN A 173 -20.54 -7.40 0.42
CA ASN A 173 -21.92 -7.39 0.93
C ASN A 173 -22.13 -6.34 2.04
N TYR A 174 -21.05 -5.99 2.73
CA TYR A 174 -21.04 -5.06 3.86
C TYR A 174 -19.84 -4.11 3.73
N PRO A 175 -19.90 -2.90 4.31
CA PRO A 175 -18.74 -2.01 4.37
C PRO A 175 -17.56 -2.69 5.07
N HIS A 176 -16.43 -2.76 4.40
CA HIS A 176 -15.16 -3.22 4.97
C HIS A 176 -13.98 -2.77 4.14
N LEU A 177 -12.80 -2.75 4.72
CA LEU A 177 -11.55 -2.64 4.00
C LEU A 177 -11.00 -4.05 3.78
N HIS A 178 -10.86 -4.47 2.54
CA HIS A 178 -9.97 -5.57 2.18
C HIS A 178 -8.57 -4.99 1.92
N PHE A 179 -7.59 -5.39 2.75
CA PHE A 179 -6.24 -4.84 2.73
C PHE A 179 -5.22 -5.91 2.36
N GLU A 180 -4.37 -5.61 1.37
CA GLU A 180 -3.32 -6.52 0.91
C GLU A 180 -1.94 -5.86 0.95
N VAL A 181 -0.91 -6.66 1.21
CA VAL A 181 0.51 -6.31 1.05
C VAL A 181 1.15 -7.27 0.06
N ARG A 182 1.87 -6.74 -0.94
CA ARG A 182 2.52 -7.52 -2.00
C ARG A 182 3.94 -7.04 -2.25
N PHE A 183 4.90 -7.96 -2.21
CA PHE A 183 6.31 -7.61 -2.30
C PHE A 183 6.83 -7.35 -3.73
N ASP A 184 6.21 -7.89 -4.75
CA ASP A 184 6.59 -7.68 -6.16
C ASP A 184 5.54 -6.91 -6.96
N GLY A 185 4.85 -5.99 -6.33
CA GLY A 185 3.91 -5.06 -6.93
C GLY A 185 2.64 -5.73 -7.46
N ALA A 186 2.62 -6.17 -8.71
CA ALA A 186 1.38 -6.56 -9.39
C ALA A 186 0.94 -8.01 -9.10
N SER A 187 1.87 -8.92 -8.80
CA SER A 187 1.57 -10.35 -8.67
C SER A 187 0.72 -10.65 -7.44
N SER A 188 -0.34 -11.42 -7.64
CA SER A 188 -1.12 -11.93 -6.53
C SER A 188 -0.41 -13.07 -5.78
N ALA A 189 0.60 -13.68 -6.39
CA ALA A 189 1.41 -14.73 -5.77
C ALA A 189 2.37 -14.19 -4.72
N SER A 190 2.69 -12.89 -4.76
CA SER A 190 3.55 -12.22 -3.79
C SER A 190 2.81 -11.60 -2.61
N ALA A 191 1.51 -11.88 -2.48
CA ALA A 191 0.73 -11.44 -1.34
C ALA A 191 1.21 -12.15 -0.06
N VAL A 192 1.37 -11.38 1.00
CA VAL A 192 1.72 -11.87 2.33
C VAL A 192 0.63 -11.49 3.32
N ASP A 193 0.60 -12.22 4.44
CA ASP A 193 -0.32 -11.90 5.53
C ASP A 193 -0.02 -10.49 6.09
N PRO A 194 -0.98 -9.54 5.96
CA PRO A 194 -0.77 -8.19 6.48
C PRO A 194 -0.85 -8.09 7.99
N LEU A 195 -1.55 -9.01 8.66
CA LEU A 195 -1.89 -8.86 10.08
C LEU A 195 -0.66 -8.72 10.99
N PRO A 196 0.41 -9.54 10.84
CA PRO A 196 1.63 -9.39 11.62
C PRO A 196 2.40 -8.10 11.35
N LEU A 197 2.11 -7.42 10.23
CA LEU A 197 2.82 -6.21 9.79
C LEU A 197 2.16 -4.92 10.30
N LEU A 198 0.96 -5.01 10.84
CA LEU A 198 0.16 -3.86 11.25
C LEU A 198 0.31 -3.57 12.73
N ALA A 199 0.49 -2.30 13.09
CA ALA A 199 0.32 -1.81 14.44
C ALA A 199 -1.18 -1.72 14.78
N VAL A 200 -1.81 -2.88 15.07
CA VAL A 200 -3.24 -2.94 15.37
C VAL A 200 -3.54 -2.16 16.66
N PRO A 201 -4.43 -1.15 16.64
CA PRO A 201 -4.78 -0.41 17.83
C PRO A 201 -5.42 -1.33 18.88
N SER A 202 -4.96 -1.28 20.10
CA SER A 202 -5.54 -2.06 21.22
C SER A 202 -6.87 -1.51 21.72
N LEU A 203 -7.18 -0.25 21.40
CA LEU A 203 -8.39 0.42 21.84
C LEU A 203 -9.51 0.26 20.78
N ASN A 204 -10.63 -0.31 21.17
CA ASN A 204 -11.81 -0.49 20.30
C ASN A 204 -11.57 -1.33 19.04
N THR A 205 -10.52 -2.16 19.01
CA THR A 205 -10.24 -3.08 17.92
C THR A 205 -10.18 -4.50 18.43
N THR A 206 -10.95 -5.39 17.80
CA THR A 206 -10.96 -6.82 18.10
C THR A 206 -10.30 -7.56 16.92
N VAL A 207 -9.39 -8.48 17.22
CA VAL A 207 -8.86 -9.41 16.21
C VAL A 207 -9.63 -10.73 16.37
N GLY A 208 -10.27 -11.16 15.28
CA GLY A 208 -10.99 -12.43 15.23
C GLY A 208 -10.03 -13.63 15.26
N PRO A 209 -10.57 -14.82 15.53
CA PRO A 209 -9.77 -16.05 15.42
C PRO A 209 -9.34 -16.29 13.97
N PRO A 210 -8.22 -17.01 13.74
CA PRO A 210 -7.83 -17.43 12.41
C PRO A 210 -8.97 -18.14 11.70
N SER A 211 -9.29 -17.70 10.48
CA SER A 211 -10.31 -18.30 9.64
C SER A 211 -9.70 -18.79 8.32
N GLY A 212 -8.64 -19.57 8.45
CA GLY A 212 -8.02 -20.25 7.32
C GLY A 212 -8.95 -21.29 6.71
N CYS A 213 -8.64 -21.71 5.49
CA CYS A 213 -9.16 -22.97 5.01
C CYS A 213 -8.36 -24.08 5.67
N ASP A 214 -9.03 -24.93 6.39
CA ASP A 214 -8.41 -26.18 6.82
C ASP A 214 -7.99 -26.98 5.58
N PRO A 215 -6.80 -27.62 5.58
CA PRO A 215 -6.30 -28.37 4.44
C PRO A 215 -7.14 -29.61 4.14
#